data_6973e0503783d7c5808727c742cd4b68
#
_entry.id   6973e0503783d7c5808727c742cd4b68
#
_cell.length_a   1.000
_cell.length_b   1.000
_cell.length_c   1.000
_cell.angle_alpha   90.00
_cell.angle_beta   90.00
_cell.angle_gamma   90.00
#
_symmetry.space_group_name_H-M   'P 1'
#
loop_
_entity.id
_entity.type
_entity.pdbx_description
1 polymer ?
#
loop_
_entity_poly.entity_id
_entity_poly.type
_entity_poly.pdbx_seq_one_letter_code
_entity_poly.pdbx_strand_id
1 'polypeptide(L)'
;YHKFNQIISYKKVGIVKMEVSRNSLPDKNFLSHVRKKTKEKNIVLIFDECTTGFRETFGGLHKKIKVYPDMLILGKALGNGYAITSVLGKKEIMSYAQKTFISSTFWTERSGYVAALKCLEIMKRIKSWEIITKIGKKIQKKWQQLFEFYDLDVKIKGIPSLSSFRFANNHNSYKTLISQEMLKNNFLAGDTIYTSVSHEEKILEKYFSNFEIVLKKIKKCENGANINDFLLSSEAKKDFKRLN
;
A
#
# COMPACT_ATOMS: atom_id res chain seq x y z
N TYR A 1 -19.73 -5.48 8.47
CA TYR A 1 -19.99 -6.46 9.55
C TYR A 1 -21.00 -7.50 9.11
N HIS A 2 -22.22 -7.09 8.73
CA HIS A 2 -23.31 -8.00 8.41
C HIS A 2 -22.96 -9.05 7.34
N LYS A 3 -22.45 -8.62 6.18
CA LYS A 3 -22.05 -9.51 5.09
C LYS A 3 -20.96 -10.51 5.49
N PHE A 4 -19.98 -10.08 6.30
CA PHE A 4 -18.94 -10.97 6.82
C PHE A 4 -19.53 -12.04 7.72
N ASN A 5 -20.36 -11.65 8.70
CA ASN A 5 -21.04 -12.57 9.60
C ASN A 5 -21.91 -13.58 8.85
N GLN A 6 -22.64 -13.13 7.84
CA GLN A 6 -23.45 -13.98 6.99
C GLN A 6 -22.60 -15.04 6.27
N ILE A 7 -21.49 -14.63 5.63
CA ILE A 7 -20.61 -15.56 4.90
C ILE A 7 -20.05 -16.64 5.82
N ILE A 8 -19.49 -16.26 6.98
CA ILE A 8 -18.86 -17.23 7.92
C ILE A 8 -19.88 -18.09 8.67
N SER A 9 -21.17 -17.71 8.68
CA SER A 9 -22.24 -18.49 9.30
C SER A 9 -22.88 -19.47 8.33
N TYR A 10 -22.90 -19.14 7.06
CA TYR A 10 -23.64 -19.88 6.02
C TYR A 10 -22.84 -21.03 5.42
N LYS A 11 -21.49 -20.98 5.45
CA LYS A 11 -20.62 -21.97 4.80
C LYS A 11 -19.64 -22.58 5.80
N LYS A 12 -19.17 -23.78 5.51
CA LYS A 12 -18.00 -24.37 6.19
C LYS A 12 -16.74 -23.62 5.78
N VAL A 13 -16.51 -22.47 6.41
CA VAL A 13 -15.33 -21.63 6.18
C VAL A 13 -14.23 -22.10 7.14
N GLY A 14 -13.13 -22.61 6.62
CA GLY A 14 -11.95 -22.99 7.41
C GLY A 14 -10.91 -21.88 7.51
N ILE A 15 -10.88 -20.97 6.54
CA ILE A 15 -9.84 -19.92 6.43
C ILE A 15 -10.47 -18.59 6.04
N VAL A 16 -10.03 -17.52 6.68
CA VAL A 16 -10.25 -16.13 6.26
C VAL A 16 -8.90 -15.52 5.96
N LYS A 17 -8.64 -15.18 4.70
CA LYS A 17 -7.46 -14.44 4.26
C LYS A 17 -7.86 -13.02 3.88
N MET A 18 -7.13 -12.01 4.37
CA MET A 18 -7.37 -10.62 4.03
C MET A 18 -6.11 -9.76 4.15
N GLU A 19 -6.07 -8.65 3.41
CA GLU A 19 -5.10 -7.58 3.64
C GLU A 19 -5.54 -6.74 4.86
N VAL A 20 -4.59 -6.31 5.69
CA VAL A 20 -4.87 -5.44 6.86
C VAL A 20 -5.27 -4.04 6.41
N SER A 21 -4.65 -3.55 5.34
CA SER A 21 -4.98 -2.29 4.68
C SER A 21 -4.63 -2.41 3.20
N ARG A 22 -5.50 -1.90 2.34
CA ARG A 22 -5.22 -1.83 0.90
C ARG A 22 -5.22 -0.38 0.42
N ASN A 23 -6.39 0.23 0.27
CA ASN A 23 -6.55 1.63 -0.16
C ASN A 23 -6.98 2.54 0.99
N SER A 24 -7.40 1.95 2.10
CA SER A 24 -7.79 2.63 3.33
C SER A 24 -7.59 1.70 4.50
N LEU A 25 -7.39 2.27 5.68
CA LEU A 25 -7.50 1.49 6.91
C LEU A 25 -8.96 1.07 7.08
N PRO A 26 -9.22 -0.18 7.46
CA PRO A 26 -10.55 -0.57 7.85
C PRO A 26 -10.99 0.20 9.12
N ASP A 27 -12.29 0.22 9.37
CA ASP A 27 -12.84 0.70 10.64
C ASP A 27 -12.08 0.05 11.82
N LYS A 28 -11.78 0.84 12.85
CA LYS A 28 -10.97 0.40 14.02
C LYS A 28 -11.46 -0.91 14.63
N ASN A 29 -12.76 -1.14 14.61
CA ASN A 29 -13.39 -2.30 15.23
C ASN A 29 -13.53 -3.49 14.26
N PHE A 30 -13.43 -3.27 12.94
CA PHE A 30 -13.66 -4.33 11.97
C PHE A 30 -12.68 -5.49 12.10
N LEU A 31 -11.38 -5.21 12.17
CA LEU A 31 -10.36 -6.27 12.31
C LEU A 31 -10.49 -7.02 13.63
N SER A 32 -10.81 -6.31 14.73
CA SER A 32 -11.08 -6.94 16.02
C SER A 32 -12.32 -7.85 15.98
N HIS A 33 -13.36 -7.40 15.27
CA HIS A 33 -14.56 -8.20 15.02
C HIS A 33 -14.25 -9.46 14.21
N VAL A 34 -13.49 -9.33 13.11
CA VAL A 34 -13.04 -10.46 12.30
C VAL A 34 -12.26 -11.45 13.15
N ARG A 35 -11.28 -10.96 13.96
CA ARG A 35 -10.49 -11.81 14.86
C ARG A 35 -11.36 -12.54 15.89
N LYS A 36 -12.30 -11.84 16.51
CA LYS A 36 -13.24 -12.43 17.48
C LYS A 36 -14.04 -13.56 16.81
N LYS A 37 -14.66 -13.26 15.67
CA LYS A 37 -15.52 -14.22 14.96
C LYS A 37 -14.77 -15.44 14.42
N THR A 38 -13.56 -15.25 13.88
CA THR A 38 -12.74 -16.37 13.43
C THR A 38 -12.29 -17.27 14.59
N LYS A 39 -11.98 -16.66 15.75
CA LYS A 39 -11.64 -17.44 16.96
C LYS A 39 -12.83 -18.25 17.50
N GLU A 40 -14.02 -17.62 17.58
CA GLU A 40 -15.26 -18.29 18.03
C GLU A 40 -15.62 -19.51 17.18
N LYS A 41 -15.27 -19.49 15.90
CA LYS A 41 -15.62 -20.54 14.92
C LYS A 41 -14.46 -21.46 14.55
N ASN A 42 -13.32 -21.38 15.23
CA ASN A 42 -12.10 -22.13 14.89
C ASN A 42 -11.65 -21.95 13.43
N ILE A 43 -11.81 -20.75 12.89
CA ILE A 43 -11.39 -20.39 11.54
C ILE A 43 -9.98 -19.80 11.60
N VAL A 44 -9.07 -20.26 10.74
CA VAL A 44 -7.72 -19.72 10.60
C VAL A 44 -7.79 -18.33 9.99
N LEU A 45 -7.26 -17.32 10.69
CA LEU A 45 -7.14 -15.95 10.18
C LEU A 45 -5.74 -15.73 9.63
N ILE A 46 -5.66 -15.37 8.35
CA ILE A 46 -4.42 -15.04 7.65
C ILE A 46 -4.43 -13.55 7.28
N PHE A 47 -3.42 -12.81 7.73
CA PHE A 47 -3.18 -11.46 7.24
C PHE A 47 -2.12 -11.47 6.13
N ASP A 48 -2.51 -10.98 4.95
CA ASP A 48 -1.59 -10.70 3.87
C ASP A 48 -1.04 -9.28 4.02
N GLU A 49 0.18 -9.21 4.51
CA GLU A 49 0.88 -7.95 4.70
C GLU A 49 2.11 -7.82 3.78
N CYS A 50 2.05 -8.44 2.61
CA CYS A 50 3.09 -8.24 1.60
C CYS A 50 3.28 -6.76 1.25
N THR A 51 2.21 -5.95 1.29
CA THR A 51 2.27 -4.52 0.95
C THR A 51 2.52 -3.65 2.18
N THR A 52 1.91 -3.96 3.31
CA THR A 52 1.95 -3.16 4.54
C THR A 52 3.07 -3.54 5.49
N GLY A 53 3.67 -4.71 5.32
CA GLY A 53 4.79 -5.17 6.14
C GLY A 53 5.97 -4.21 6.09
N PHE A 54 6.57 -3.93 7.25
CA PHE A 54 7.72 -3.05 7.47
C PHE A 54 7.51 -1.58 7.09
N ARG A 55 6.24 -1.15 6.90
CA ARG A 55 5.92 0.23 6.51
C ARG A 55 5.70 1.16 7.68
N GLU A 56 5.03 0.73 8.74
CA GLU A 56 4.76 1.56 9.92
C GLU A 56 5.15 0.89 11.25
N THR A 57 5.64 -0.34 11.18
CA THR A 57 6.18 -1.09 12.31
C THR A 57 7.32 -1.98 11.84
N PHE A 58 8.17 -2.43 12.74
CA PHE A 58 9.07 -3.55 12.44
C PHE A 58 8.26 -4.85 12.45
N GLY A 59 7.85 -5.29 11.26
CA GLY A 59 6.93 -6.41 11.03
C GLY A 59 5.65 -5.95 10.34
N GLY A 60 4.51 -6.53 10.71
CA GLY A 60 3.23 -6.20 10.09
C GLY A 60 2.50 -5.02 10.73
N LEU A 61 1.65 -4.35 9.94
CA LEU A 61 0.80 -3.25 10.39
C LEU A 61 -0.19 -3.69 11.50
N HIS A 62 -0.58 -4.99 11.52
CA HIS A 62 -1.41 -5.59 12.56
C HIS A 62 -0.89 -5.33 13.98
N LYS A 63 0.42 -5.19 14.16
CA LYS A 63 1.03 -4.86 15.47
C LYS A 63 0.60 -3.49 15.98
N LYS A 64 0.48 -2.50 15.08
CA LYS A 64 -0.01 -1.15 15.42
C LYS A 64 -1.49 -1.17 15.80
N ILE A 65 -2.27 -2.03 15.14
CA ILE A 65 -3.71 -2.18 15.37
C ILE A 65 -3.99 -3.10 16.57
N LYS A 66 -2.99 -3.87 17.01
CA LYS A 66 -3.07 -4.86 18.12
C LYS A 66 -4.07 -5.99 17.85
N VAL A 67 -4.21 -6.39 16.58
CA VAL A 67 -5.02 -7.55 16.18
C VAL A 67 -4.11 -8.59 15.54
N TYR A 68 -3.96 -9.74 16.17
CA TYR A 68 -2.99 -10.75 15.78
C TYR A 68 -3.65 -11.89 15.00
N PRO A 69 -3.18 -12.20 13.77
CA PRO A 69 -3.66 -13.31 12.97
C PRO A 69 -3.10 -14.65 13.47
N ASP A 70 -3.58 -15.74 12.90
CA ASP A 70 -3.00 -17.06 13.09
C ASP A 70 -1.82 -17.31 12.15
N MET A 71 -1.88 -16.70 10.96
CA MET A 71 -0.78 -16.68 9.97
C MET A 71 -0.60 -15.30 9.39
N LEU A 72 0.64 -14.99 9.01
CA LEU A 72 1.07 -13.71 8.45
C LEU A 72 1.90 -13.97 7.19
N ILE A 73 1.60 -13.22 6.13
CA ILE A 73 2.39 -13.24 4.89
C ILE A 73 3.12 -11.91 4.76
N LEU A 74 4.44 -11.97 4.60
CA LEU A 74 5.32 -10.82 4.37
C LEU A 74 6.06 -10.96 3.03
N GLY A 75 6.36 -9.84 2.39
CA GLY A 75 7.08 -9.81 1.12
C GLY A 75 7.50 -8.37 0.78
N LYS A 76 7.67 -8.06 -0.50
CA LYS A 76 8.03 -6.73 -1.01
C LYS A 76 9.20 -6.09 -0.24
N ALA A 77 8.91 -5.25 0.76
CA ALA A 77 9.92 -4.59 1.58
C ALA A 77 10.86 -5.55 2.31
N LEU A 78 10.43 -6.80 2.56
CA LEU A 78 11.29 -7.83 3.15
C LEU A 78 12.55 -8.08 2.32
N GLY A 79 12.40 -8.22 1.01
CA GLY A 79 13.52 -8.44 0.09
C GLY A 79 14.09 -7.15 -0.52
N ASN A 80 13.32 -6.03 -0.45
CA ASN A 80 13.69 -4.72 -0.96
C ASN A 80 14.29 -4.76 -2.38
N GLY A 81 13.56 -5.43 -3.30
CA GLY A 81 13.97 -5.63 -4.70
C GLY A 81 14.35 -7.07 -5.03
N TYR A 82 14.72 -7.88 -4.06
CA TYR A 82 14.93 -9.31 -4.26
C TYR A 82 13.63 -10.10 -4.05
N ALA A 83 13.44 -11.13 -4.89
CA ALA A 83 12.24 -11.96 -4.87
C ALA A 83 12.26 -12.92 -3.67
N ILE A 84 11.62 -12.50 -2.57
CA ILE A 84 11.41 -13.32 -1.39
C ILE A 84 10.09 -12.97 -0.71
N THR A 85 9.43 -13.98 -0.20
CA THR A 85 8.26 -13.88 0.68
C THR A 85 8.47 -14.78 1.89
N SER A 86 7.75 -14.48 2.96
CA SER A 86 7.76 -15.30 4.17
C SER A 86 6.34 -15.54 4.65
N VAL A 87 6.06 -16.77 5.03
CA VAL A 87 4.82 -17.17 5.69
C VAL A 87 5.18 -17.56 7.12
N LEU A 88 4.61 -16.83 8.06
CA LEU A 88 4.77 -17.03 9.50
C LEU A 88 3.44 -17.48 10.10
N GLY A 89 3.45 -18.28 11.13
CA GLY A 89 2.21 -18.70 11.77
C GLY A 89 2.42 -19.44 13.06
N LYS A 90 1.32 -19.75 13.72
CA LYS A 90 1.31 -20.55 14.94
C LYS A 90 1.83 -21.95 14.65
N LYS A 91 2.59 -22.53 15.59
CA LYS A 91 3.23 -23.83 15.45
C LYS A 91 2.23 -24.94 15.06
N GLU A 92 1.08 -24.96 15.71
CA GLU A 92 0.04 -25.95 15.47
C GLU A 92 -0.51 -25.89 14.02
N ILE A 93 -0.50 -24.73 13.37
CA ILE A 93 -0.93 -24.57 11.97
C ILE A 93 0.24 -24.86 11.04
N MET A 94 1.41 -24.28 11.30
CA MET A 94 2.57 -24.41 10.44
C MET A 94 3.11 -25.84 10.37
N SER A 95 2.87 -26.68 11.40
CA SER A 95 3.27 -28.09 11.39
C SER A 95 2.59 -28.90 10.27
N TYR A 96 1.44 -28.46 9.78
CA TYR A 96 0.79 -29.12 8.62
C TYR A 96 1.57 -28.93 7.31
N ALA A 97 2.43 -27.92 7.21
CA ALA A 97 3.30 -27.77 6.05
C ALA A 97 4.23 -28.98 5.84
N GLN A 98 4.59 -29.67 6.91
CA GLN A 98 5.39 -30.90 6.86
C GLN A 98 4.64 -32.10 6.24
N LYS A 99 3.31 -32.01 6.18
CA LYS A 99 2.44 -33.06 5.63
C LYS A 99 1.95 -32.74 4.23
N THR A 100 2.36 -31.61 3.67
CA THR A 100 1.96 -31.15 2.34
C THR A 100 3.16 -31.05 1.42
N PHE A 101 2.94 -31.34 0.14
CA PHE A 101 3.97 -31.13 -0.88
C PHE A 101 4.08 -29.64 -1.20
N ILE A 102 5.15 -29.01 -0.69
CA ILE A 102 5.50 -27.64 -1.01
C ILE A 102 6.84 -27.65 -1.72
N SER A 103 6.86 -27.22 -2.98
CA SER A 103 8.07 -27.23 -3.81
C SER A 103 8.15 -25.98 -4.68
N SER A 104 9.37 -25.58 -5.00
CA SER A 104 9.69 -24.48 -5.90
C SER A 104 11.09 -24.69 -6.48
N THR A 105 11.27 -24.33 -7.75
CA THR A 105 12.58 -24.37 -8.41
C THR A 105 13.61 -23.51 -7.68
N PHE A 106 13.19 -22.37 -7.12
CA PHE A 106 14.07 -21.42 -6.42
C PHE A 106 14.15 -21.64 -4.91
N TRP A 107 13.71 -22.79 -4.41
CA TRP A 107 13.66 -23.08 -2.97
C TRP A 107 15.01 -22.94 -2.27
N THR A 108 16.09 -23.29 -2.94
CA THR A 108 17.46 -23.25 -2.42
C THR A 108 18.26 -22.03 -2.89
N GLU A 109 17.62 -21.12 -3.63
CA GLU A 109 18.25 -19.87 -4.07
C GLU A 109 18.50 -18.96 -2.86
N ARG A 110 19.76 -18.52 -2.67
CA ARG A 110 20.18 -17.84 -1.43
C ARG A 110 20.07 -16.33 -1.47
N SER A 111 20.03 -15.71 -2.65
CA SER A 111 20.07 -14.25 -2.80
C SER A 111 18.93 -13.58 -2.05
N GLY A 112 17.71 -14.11 -2.16
CA GLY A 112 16.55 -13.58 -1.45
C GLY A 112 16.68 -13.66 0.07
N TYR A 113 17.20 -14.75 0.61
CA TYR A 113 17.40 -14.91 2.04
C TYR A 113 18.45 -13.96 2.60
N VAL A 114 19.59 -13.85 1.91
CA VAL A 114 20.68 -12.92 2.31
C VAL A 114 20.20 -11.48 2.25
N ALA A 115 19.48 -11.10 1.19
CA ALA A 115 18.91 -9.78 1.05
C ALA A 115 17.91 -9.48 2.17
N ALA A 116 17.00 -10.42 2.48
CA ALA A 116 16.02 -10.26 3.54
C ALA A 116 16.68 -10.06 4.92
N LEU A 117 17.67 -10.88 5.26
CA LEU A 117 18.41 -10.75 6.52
C LEU A 117 19.08 -9.37 6.61
N LYS A 118 19.72 -8.92 5.53
CA LYS A 118 20.38 -7.61 5.50
C LYS A 118 19.37 -6.45 5.57
N CYS A 119 18.23 -6.57 4.88
CA CYS A 119 17.14 -5.61 4.98
C CYS A 119 16.63 -5.49 6.42
N LEU A 120 16.37 -6.61 7.09
CA LEU A 120 15.91 -6.63 8.48
C LEU A 120 16.91 -5.98 9.43
N GLU A 121 18.21 -6.29 9.27
CA GLU A 121 19.29 -5.67 10.05
C GLU A 121 19.27 -4.14 9.89
N ILE A 122 19.27 -3.66 8.64
CA ILE A 122 19.29 -2.23 8.34
C ILE A 122 18.01 -1.56 8.85
N MET A 123 16.84 -2.11 8.54
CA MET A 123 15.55 -1.57 9.00
C MET A 123 15.53 -1.40 10.51
N LYS A 124 15.97 -2.42 11.26
CA LYS A 124 16.05 -2.37 12.72
C LYS A 124 17.01 -1.30 13.21
N ARG A 125 18.21 -1.21 12.61
CA ARG A 125 19.26 -0.26 12.97
C ARG A 125 18.81 1.20 12.81
N ILE A 126 18.20 1.54 11.66
CA ILE A 126 17.81 2.93 11.35
C ILE A 126 16.35 3.22 11.70
N LYS A 127 15.58 2.24 12.17
CA LYS A 127 14.12 2.36 12.39
C LYS A 127 13.39 2.91 11.17
N SER A 128 13.66 2.33 10.00
CA SER A 128 13.18 2.82 8.71
C SER A 128 11.68 3.11 8.67
N TRP A 129 10.85 2.32 9.36
CA TRP A 129 9.39 2.52 9.44
C TRP A 129 8.99 3.86 10.08
N GLU A 130 9.77 4.38 11.03
CA GLU A 130 9.55 5.70 11.63
C GLU A 130 9.89 6.81 10.63
N ILE A 131 11.03 6.68 9.93
CA ILE A 131 11.49 7.63 8.92
C ILE A 131 10.48 7.73 7.78
N ILE A 132 10.13 6.62 7.15
CA ILE A 132 9.21 6.62 6.01
C ILE A 132 7.79 7.04 6.39
N THR A 133 7.35 6.75 7.61
CA THR A 133 6.06 7.23 8.12
C THR A 133 6.08 8.76 8.31
N LYS A 134 7.17 9.33 8.83
CA LYS A 134 7.34 10.78 8.98
C LYS A 134 7.33 11.48 7.62
N ILE A 135 8.08 10.94 6.66
CA ILE A 135 8.11 11.42 5.28
C ILE A 135 6.71 11.38 4.65
N GLY A 136 6.01 10.26 4.78
CA GLY A 136 4.67 10.11 4.24
C GLY A 136 3.65 11.08 4.83
N LYS A 137 3.69 11.33 6.14
CA LYS A 137 2.87 12.36 6.79
C LYS A 137 3.14 13.76 6.23
N LYS A 138 4.42 14.10 5.97
CA LYS A 138 4.80 15.36 5.36
C LYS A 138 4.23 15.49 3.95
N ILE A 139 4.32 14.41 3.16
CA ILE A 139 3.77 14.36 1.80
C ILE A 139 2.25 14.54 1.82
N GLN A 140 1.53 13.78 2.64
CA GLN A 140 0.08 13.91 2.77
C GLN A 140 -0.34 15.33 3.14
N LYS A 141 0.34 15.93 4.13
CA LYS A 141 0.07 17.29 4.55
C LYS A 141 0.30 18.31 3.42
N LYS A 142 1.40 18.19 2.68
CA LYS A 142 1.70 19.11 1.57
C LYS A 142 0.74 18.92 0.40
N TRP A 143 0.35 17.69 0.08
CA TRP A 143 -0.70 17.41 -0.91
C TRP A 143 -2.01 18.08 -0.50
N GLN A 144 -2.45 17.89 0.76
CA GLN A 144 -3.68 18.50 1.26
C GLN A 144 -3.65 20.01 1.10
N GLN A 145 -2.56 20.68 1.54
CA GLN A 145 -2.37 22.13 1.39
C GLN A 145 -2.45 22.59 -0.06
N LEU A 146 -1.84 21.86 -1.00
CA LEU A 146 -1.86 22.23 -2.41
C LEU A 146 -3.25 22.03 -3.02
N PHE A 147 -3.94 20.94 -2.70
CA PHE A 147 -5.30 20.71 -3.20
C PHE A 147 -6.29 21.74 -2.67
N GLU A 148 -6.19 22.12 -1.41
CA GLU A 148 -6.99 23.20 -0.80
C GLU A 148 -6.66 24.56 -1.45
N PHE A 149 -5.38 24.88 -1.61
CA PHE A 149 -4.94 26.15 -2.22
C PHE A 149 -5.45 26.32 -3.66
N TYR A 150 -5.48 25.25 -4.43
CA TYR A 150 -6.00 25.27 -5.80
C TYR A 150 -7.50 24.95 -5.88
N ASP A 151 -8.19 24.82 -4.75
CA ASP A 151 -9.61 24.47 -4.71
C ASP A 151 -9.94 23.29 -5.63
N LEU A 152 -9.28 22.16 -5.36
CA LEU A 152 -9.42 20.89 -6.10
C LEU A 152 -10.07 19.84 -5.19
N ASP A 153 -11.17 19.24 -5.64
CA ASP A 153 -11.83 18.14 -4.91
C ASP A 153 -11.02 16.84 -5.05
N VAL A 154 -10.15 16.60 -4.08
CA VAL A 154 -9.23 15.46 -4.05
C VAL A 154 -9.27 14.76 -2.69
N LYS A 155 -9.42 13.45 -2.71
CA LYS A 155 -9.38 12.63 -1.49
C LYS A 155 -8.02 11.92 -1.37
N ILE A 156 -7.30 12.21 -0.29
CA ILE A 156 -6.07 11.50 0.08
C ILE A 156 -6.45 10.23 0.85
N LYS A 157 -5.80 9.11 0.53
CA LYS A 157 -6.06 7.78 1.10
C LYS A 157 -4.75 7.06 1.42
N GLY A 158 -4.89 5.97 2.17
CA GLY A 158 -3.79 5.09 2.54
C GLY A 158 -3.10 5.48 3.84
N ILE A 159 -2.21 4.62 4.29
CA ILE A 159 -1.33 4.93 5.42
C ILE A 159 -0.22 5.88 4.96
N PRO A 160 0.40 6.67 5.85
CA PRO A 160 1.41 7.66 5.46
C PRO A 160 2.51 7.12 4.55
N SER A 161 3.02 5.93 4.85
CA SER A 161 4.08 5.29 4.06
C SER A 161 3.61 4.71 2.70
N LEU A 162 2.32 4.63 2.46
CA LEU A 162 1.67 4.15 1.24
C LEU A 162 0.48 5.06 0.91
N SER A 163 0.79 6.29 0.52
CA SER A 163 -0.21 7.32 0.27
C SER A 163 -0.66 7.35 -1.18
N SER A 164 -1.92 7.62 -1.38
CA SER A 164 -2.50 7.89 -2.69
C SER A 164 -3.51 9.02 -2.60
N PHE A 165 -3.84 9.61 -3.74
CA PHE A 165 -4.93 10.58 -3.84
C PHE A 165 -5.81 10.27 -5.04
N ARG A 166 -7.04 10.78 -5.02
CA ARG A 166 -8.00 10.62 -6.11
C ARG A 166 -8.83 11.88 -6.29
N PHE A 167 -8.83 12.42 -7.49
CA PHE A 167 -9.74 13.48 -7.89
C PHE A 167 -11.18 12.96 -7.96
N ALA A 168 -12.14 13.78 -7.59
CA ALA A 168 -13.56 13.44 -7.67
C ALA A 168 -13.99 13.23 -9.12
N ASN A 169 -13.54 14.11 -10.04
CA ASN A 169 -13.82 14.06 -11.46
C ASN A 169 -12.54 13.88 -12.27
N ASN A 170 -12.65 13.39 -13.50
CA ASN A 170 -11.57 13.32 -14.51
C ASN A 170 -10.24 12.69 -14.00
N HIS A 171 -10.33 11.83 -12.99
CA HIS A 171 -9.16 11.30 -12.31
C HIS A 171 -8.11 10.69 -13.26
N ASN A 172 -8.55 9.89 -14.24
CA ASN A 172 -7.62 9.21 -15.16
C ASN A 172 -6.88 10.20 -16.07
N SER A 173 -7.57 11.22 -16.57
CA SER A 173 -6.98 12.28 -17.37
C SER A 173 -5.96 13.07 -16.56
N TYR A 174 -6.31 13.47 -15.34
CA TYR A 174 -5.42 14.20 -14.44
C TYR A 174 -4.24 13.36 -13.99
N LYS A 175 -4.44 12.09 -13.71
CA LYS A 175 -3.34 11.14 -13.43
C LYS A 175 -2.40 11.02 -14.61
N THR A 176 -2.92 10.95 -15.84
CA THR A 176 -2.11 10.92 -17.08
C THR A 176 -1.30 12.20 -17.22
N LEU A 177 -1.92 13.37 -17.02
CA LEU A 177 -1.24 14.66 -17.07
C LEU A 177 -0.15 14.78 -16.02
N ILE A 178 -0.43 14.34 -14.77
CA ILE A 178 0.57 14.31 -13.69
C ILE A 178 1.76 13.44 -14.10
N SER A 179 1.52 12.21 -14.54
CA SER A 179 2.62 11.32 -14.94
C SER A 179 3.44 11.89 -16.09
N GLN A 180 2.78 12.48 -17.10
CA GLN A 180 3.42 13.11 -18.24
C GLN A 180 4.32 14.28 -17.83
N GLU A 181 3.77 15.23 -17.10
CA GLU A 181 4.48 16.46 -16.75
C GLU A 181 5.59 16.22 -15.70
N MET A 182 5.34 15.34 -14.76
CA MET A 182 6.36 14.95 -13.77
C MET A 182 7.53 14.21 -14.43
N LEU A 183 7.25 13.34 -15.43
CA LEU A 183 8.30 12.62 -16.15
C LEU A 183 9.22 13.57 -16.93
N LYS A 184 8.71 14.66 -17.50
CA LYS A 184 9.52 15.71 -18.14
C LYS A 184 10.56 16.32 -17.19
N ASN A 185 10.30 16.25 -15.89
CA ASN A 185 11.17 16.74 -14.83
C ASN A 185 11.91 15.61 -14.09
N ASN A 186 12.03 14.44 -14.72
CA ASN A 186 12.72 13.25 -14.21
C ASN A 186 12.07 12.63 -12.93
N PHE A 187 10.76 12.79 -12.77
CA PHE A 187 10.00 12.13 -11.71
C PHE A 187 9.07 11.06 -12.29
N LEU A 188 9.26 9.80 -11.91
CA LEU A 188 8.27 8.74 -12.09
C LEU A 188 7.18 8.90 -11.03
N ALA A 189 6.23 9.77 -11.29
CA ALA A 189 5.18 10.12 -10.35
C ALA A 189 3.79 9.90 -10.96
N GLY A 190 2.84 9.60 -10.11
CA GLY A 190 1.42 9.44 -10.43
C GLY A 190 0.58 9.85 -9.22
N ASP A 191 -0.50 9.14 -8.99
CA ASP A 191 -1.45 9.35 -7.89
C ASP A 191 -1.08 8.61 -6.60
N THR A 192 0.06 7.93 -6.56
CA THR A 192 0.47 7.07 -5.44
C THR A 192 1.96 7.27 -5.13
N ILE A 193 2.30 7.33 -3.85
CA ILE A 193 3.69 7.34 -3.36
C ILE A 193 3.90 6.22 -2.35
N TYR A 194 4.91 5.39 -2.59
CA TYR A 194 5.48 4.46 -1.64
C TYR A 194 6.74 5.10 -1.07
N THR A 195 6.68 5.62 0.15
CA THR A 195 7.80 6.33 0.74
C THR A 195 8.99 5.41 1.02
N SER A 196 10.18 5.92 0.80
CA SER A 196 11.45 5.27 1.12
C SER A 196 12.37 6.24 1.88
N VAL A 197 13.42 5.73 2.46
CA VAL A 197 14.44 6.54 3.14
C VAL A 197 15.20 7.47 2.18
N SER A 198 15.13 7.21 0.87
CA SER A 198 15.74 8.04 -0.18
C SER A 198 14.88 9.24 -0.60
N HIS A 199 13.67 9.39 -0.05
CA HIS A 199 12.86 10.60 -0.25
C HIS A 199 13.38 11.73 0.65
N GLU A 200 14.57 12.23 0.33
CA GLU A 200 15.22 13.32 1.04
C GLU A 200 14.50 14.65 0.82
N GLU A 201 14.72 15.60 1.73
CA GLU A 201 14.07 16.91 1.72
C GLU A 201 14.20 17.62 0.36
N LYS A 202 15.41 17.72 -0.17
CA LYS A 202 15.71 18.37 -1.46
C LYS A 202 14.97 17.72 -2.64
N ILE A 203 14.75 16.40 -2.59
CA ILE A 203 13.98 15.67 -3.61
C ILE A 203 12.49 16.02 -3.48
N LEU A 204 11.98 16.06 -2.24
CA LEU A 204 10.59 16.41 -1.98
C LEU A 204 10.27 17.86 -2.38
N GLU A 205 11.17 18.79 -2.11
CA GLU A 205 11.01 20.20 -2.53
C GLU A 205 10.89 20.32 -4.06
N LYS A 206 11.79 19.65 -4.79
CA LYS A 206 11.73 19.61 -6.26
C LYS A 206 10.45 18.93 -6.76
N TYR A 207 10.05 17.83 -6.12
CA TYR A 207 8.81 17.13 -6.46
C TYR A 207 7.62 18.08 -6.30
N PHE A 208 7.47 18.75 -5.17
CA PHE A 208 6.33 19.63 -4.92
C PHE A 208 6.32 20.86 -5.80
N SER A 209 7.47 21.46 -6.11
CA SER A 209 7.56 22.58 -7.04
C SER A 209 7.05 22.20 -8.44
N ASN A 210 7.47 21.03 -8.95
CA ASN A 210 6.99 20.55 -10.24
C ASN A 210 5.52 20.11 -10.18
N PHE A 211 5.11 19.45 -9.11
CA PHE A 211 3.73 19.02 -8.93
C PHE A 211 2.76 20.22 -8.89
N GLU A 212 3.15 21.31 -8.27
CA GLU A 212 2.37 22.55 -8.26
C GLU A 212 2.14 23.12 -9.67
N ILE A 213 3.14 23.07 -10.55
CA ILE A 213 2.99 23.49 -11.95
C ILE A 213 1.91 22.65 -12.65
N VAL A 214 1.86 21.34 -12.36
CA VAL A 214 0.84 20.45 -12.92
C VAL A 214 -0.54 20.78 -12.36
N LEU A 215 -0.64 21.06 -11.05
CA LEU A 215 -1.91 21.43 -10.44
C LEU A 215 -2.49 22.72 -11.00
N LYS A 216 -1.65 23.69 -11.37
CA LYS A 216 -2.08 24.90 -12.11
C LYS A 216 -2.74 24.57 -13.46
N LYS A 217 -2.22 23.56 -14.18
CA LYS A 217 -2.83 23.09 -15.43
C LYS A 217 -4.16 22.40 -15.15
N ILE A 218 -4.22 21.55 -14.14
CA ILE A 218 -5.45 20.86 -13.72
C ILE A 218 -6.52 21.89 -13.34
N LYS A 219 -6.16 22.93 -12.58
CA LYS A 219 -7.13 23.99 -12.20
C LYS A 219 -7.67 24.73 -13.43
N LYS A 220 -6.86 24.95 -14.47
CA LYS A 220 -7.37 25.50 -15.74
C LYS A 220 -8.43 24.60 -16.36
N CYS A 221 -8.24 23.26 -16.31
CA CYS A 221 -9.22 22.30 -16.81
C CYS A 221 -10.51 22.30 -15.97
N GLU A 222 -10.41 22.39 -14.65
CA GLU A 222 -11.59 22.55 -13.78
C GLU A 222 -12.35 23.85 -14.07
N ASN A 223 -11.66 24.88 -14.56
CA ASN A 223 -12.26 26.17 -14.98
C ASN A 223 -12.70 26.16 -16.46
N GLY A 224 -12.76 25.01 -17.13
CA GLY A 224 -13.33 24.86 -18.47
C GLY A 224 -12.34 24.70 -19.62
N ALA A 225 -11.03 24.70 -19.38
CA ALA A 225 -10.07 24.37 -20.43
C ALA A 225 -10.14 22.88 -20.81
N ASN A 226 -9.98 22.57 -22.11
CA ASN A 226 -10.01 21.19 -22.57
C ASN A 226 -8.73 20.44 -22.14
N ILE A 227 -8.89 19.36 -21.38
CA ILE A 227 -7.76 18.54 -20.93
C ILE A 227 -6.93 17.97 -22.09
N ASN A 228 -7.55 17.70 -23.25
CA ASN A 228 -6.86 17.16 -24.41
C ASN A 228 -5.80 18.13 -24.98
N ASP A 229 -5.93 19.44 -24.72
CA ASP A 229 -4.93 20.42 -25.13
C ASP A 229 -3.62 20.32 -24.32
N PHE A 230 -3.66 19.62 -23.21
CA PHE A 230 -2.50 19.40 -22.32
C PHE A 230 -1.93 17.99 -22.42
N LEU A 231 -2.67 17.01 -22.94
CA LEU A 231 -2.24 15.63 -23.04
C LEU A 231 -1.47 15.38 -24.35
N LEU A 232 -0.36 14.64 -24.25
CA LEU A 232 0.44 14.18 -25.40
C LEU A 232 0.00 12.79 -25.88
N SER A 233 -0.82 12.10 -25.12
CA SER A 233 -1.31 10.75 -25.42
C SER A 233 -2.72 10.55 -24.91
N SER A 234 -3.35 9.45 -25.31
CA SER A 234 -4.64 9.05 -24.73
C SER A 234 -4.55 8.85 -23.22
N GLU A 235 -5.68 9.01 -22.53
CA GLU A 235 -5.79 8.73 -21.10
C GLU A 235 -5.25 7.34 -20.70
N ALA A 236 -4.69 7.25 -19.52
CA ALA A 236 -4.37 5.97 -18.91
C ALA A 236 -5.62 5.07 -18.87
N LYS A 237 -5.44 3.80 -19.25
CA LYS A 237 -6.56 2.84 -19.27
C LYS A 237 -7.26 2.81 -17.92
N LYS A 238 -8.60 2.76 -17.97
CA LYS A 238 -9.45 2.60 -16.78
C LYS A 238 -9.09 1.28 -16.07
N ASP A 239 -9.28 1.31 -14.76
CA ASP A 239 -8.89 0.25 -13.83
C ASP A 239 -8.99 -1.17 -14.38
N PHE A 240 -7.97 -1.96 -14.07
CA PHE A 240 -7.96 -3.40 -14.34
C PHE A 240 -9.17 -4.06 -13.67
N LYS A 241 -10.16 -4.46 -14.47
CA LYS A 241 -11.29 -5.25 -13.97
C LYS A 241 -10.83 -6.69 -13.82
N ARG A 242 -10.94 -7.23 -12.60
CA ARG A 242 -10.81 -8.67 -12.42
C ARG A 242 -11.92 -9.36 -13.21
N LEU A 243 -11.57 -10.45 -13.89
CA LEU A 243 -12.52 -11.25 -14.69
C LEU A 243 -13.45 -12.14 -13.84
N ASN A 244 -13.42 -11.99 -12.50
CA ASN A 244 -14.22 -12.77 -11.55
C ASN A 244 -15.37 -11.94 -11.00
#